data_7732ecfab85220f36e405a2e1ea14265
#
_entry.id   7732ecfab85220f36e405a2e1ea14265
#
_cell.length_a   1.000
_cell.length_b   1.000
_cell.length_c   1.000
_cell.angle_alpha   90.00
_cell.angle_beta   90.00
_cell.angle_gamma   90.00
#
_symmetry.space_group_name_H-M   'P 1'
#
loop_
_entity.id
_entity.type
_entity.pdbx_description
1 polymer ?
#
loop_
_entity_poly.entity_id
_entity_poly.type
_entity_poly.pdbx_seq_one_letter_code
_entity_poly.pdbx_strand_id
1 'polypeptide(L)'
;MQALQRRSCCTRPRGKDGEPFHHGGHGEHGGRKNRIVLFASELGYSVDYCMEHESRALEESHLLHSELTGQIIAAAVEVHRELGPRLLESAYQAYMCRELSLRRIDFQTEVALPVDYKGIHLDCGYRMDLVVAGEIAVELKSIDRIVPIHQAQLLTYLRLSGMRVGLLVNFNVLILRQGIVRRIL
;
A
#
# COMPACT_ATOMS: atom_id res chain seq x y z
N MET A 1 -47.06 -17.00 -2.02
CA MET A 1 -48.07 -15.92 -1.99
C MET A 1 -47.55 -14.80 -1.11
N GLN A 2 -47.62 -13.55 -1.62
CA GLN A 2 -47.29 -12.24 -1.06
C GLN A 2 -45.79 -11.94 -1.08
N ALA A 3 -45.21 -11.23 -1.98
CA ALA A 3 -45.46 -9.94 -2.64
C ALA A 3 -45.04 -8.72 -1.81
N LEU A 4 -43.95 -8.10 -2.33
CA LEU A 4 -43.71 -6.66 -2.51
C LEU A 4 -43.77 -5.72 -1.29
N GLN A 5 -42.68 -4.98 -1.06
CA GLN A 5 -42.76 -3.52 -1.27
C GLN A 5 -41.37 -2.85 -1.32
N ARG A 6 -41.05 -2.32 -2.48
CA ARG A 6 -40.01 -1.29 -2.70
C ARG A 6 -40.51 0.01 -2.10
N ARG A 7 -39.65 0.77 -1.41
CA ARG A 7 -39.79 2.22 -1.33
C ARG A 7 -38.46 2.89 -1.58
N SER A 8 -38.40 3.51 -2.73
CA SER A 8 -37.52 4.58 -3.15
C SER A 8 -37.80 5.82 -2.34
N CYS A 9 -36.77 6.53 -1.90
CA CYS A 9 -36.88 7.95 -1.54
C CYS A 9 -35.54 8.64 -1.75
N CYS A 10 -35.30 9.08 -3.01
CA CYS A 10 -34.36 10.14 -3.32
C CYS A 10 -35.15 11.43 -3.43
N THR A 11 -34.99 12.33 -2.48
CA THR A 11 -35.36 13.74 -2.66
C THR A 11 -34.08 14.59 -2.60
N ARG A 12 -33.75 15.19 -3.75
CA ARG A 12 -32.78 16.29 -3.87
C ARG A 12 -33.43 17.59 -3.39
N PRO A 13 -32.72 18.44 -2.66
CA PRO A 13 -33.10 19.84 -2.56
C PRO A 13 -32.54 20.63 -3.77
N ARG A 14 -33.40 21.42 -4.40
CA ARG A 14 -33.05 22.45 -5.38
C ARG A 14 -32.49 23.66 -4.64
N GLY A 15 -31.30 24.10 -5.00
CA GLY A 15 -30.79 25.43 -4.71
C GLY A 15 -30.81 26.27 -5.98
N LYS A 16 -31.30 27.48 -5.84
CA LYS A 16 -31.50 28.50 -6.84
C LYS A 16 -30.23 29.32 -7.09
N ASP A 17 -30.18 29.91 -8.30
CA ASP A 17 -29.55 31.18 -8.75
C ASP A 17 -28.03 31.15 -8.92
N GLY A 18 -27.55 31.13 -10.01
CA GLY A 18 -27.08 31.88 -11.18
C GLY A 18 -26.11 32.99 -10.83
N GLU A 19 -24.79 32.76 -11.15
CA GLU A 19 -23.91 33.82 -11.67
C GLU A 19 -22.71 33.19 -12.43
N PRO A 20 -22.18 33.87 -13.49
CA PRO A 20 -21.23 33.29 -14.42
C PRO A 20 -19.79 33.40 -13.89
N PHE A 21 -19.05 32.30 -13.88
CA PHE A 21 -17.61 32.33 -13.58
C PHE A 21 -16.80 32.68 -14.83
N HIS A 22 -16.08 33.78 -14.74
CA HIS A 22 -15.04 34.21 -15.63
C HIS A 22 -13.88 33.21 -15.70
N HIS A 23 -13.44 32.89 -16.91
CA HIS A 23 -12.16 32.25 -17.18
C HIS A 23 -11.00 33.22 -16.88
N GLY A 24 -10.03 32.77 -16.15
CA GLY A 24 -8.75 33.46 -16.01
C GLY A 24 -7.84 32.81 -14.97
N GLY A 25 -6.67 32.33 -15.41
CA GLY A 25 -5.54 32.15 -14.53
C GLY A 25 -4.88 30.78 -14.59
N HIS A 26 -3.83 30.68 -15.41
CA HIS A 26 -2.78 29.67 -15.30
C HIS A 26 -2.18 29.73 -13.89
N GLY A 27 -2.26 28.64 -13.13
CA GLY A 27 -1.71 28.50 -11.79
C GLY A 27 -0.70 27.36 -11.75
N GLU A 28 0.52 27.73 -11.51
CA GLU A 28 1.74 26.96 -11.48
C GLU A 28 1.70 25.74 -10.54
N HIS A 29 2.35 24.65 -10.96
CA HIS A 29 2.67 23.47 -10.16
C HIS A 29 3.75 23.78 -9.10
N GLY A 30 3.33 24.33 -7.96
CA GLY A 30 4.20 24.65 -6.83
C GLY A 30 3.55 24.33 -5.47
N GLY A 31 3.08 23.07 -5.26
CA GLY A 31 2.03 22.90 -4.25
C GLY A 31 2.39 22.27 -2.91
N ARG A 32 3.42 21.46 -2.72
CA ARG A 32 3.61 20.76 -1.43
C ARG A 32 4.77 21.29 -0.57
N LYS A 33 5.85 21.75 -1.17
CA LYS A 33 7.02 22.25 -0.43
C LYS A 33 6.76 23.56 0.34
N ASN A 34 5.93 24.45 -0.20
CA ASN A 34 5.66 25.76 0.42
C ASN A 34 4.77 25.69 1.67
N ARG A 35 4.00 24.63 1.86
CA ARG A 35 3.06 24.55 2.99
C ARG A 35 3.73 24.12 4.30
N ILE A 36 4.76 23.29 4.22
CA ILE A 36 5.56 22.86 5.39
C ILE A 36 6.48 23.98 5.85
N VAL A 37 7.12 24.69 4.93
CA VAL A 37 8.01 25.82 5.21
C VAL A 37 7.26 26.98 5.89
N LEU A 38 6.03 27.29 5.47
CA LEU A 38 5.19 28.30 6.10
C LEU A 38 4.78 27.94 7.52
N PHE A 39 4.48 26.69 7.80
CA PHE A 39 4.09 26.23 9.15
C PHE A 39 5.28 26.20 10.12
N ALA A 40 6.48 25.93 9.63
CA ALA A 40 7.70 25.90 10.43
C ALA A 40 8.15 27.28 10.90
N SER A 41 7.99 28.32 10.07
CA SER A 41 8.30 29.69 10.43
C SER A 41 7.37 30.27 11.51
N GLU A 42 6.13 29.82 11.57
CA GLU A 42 5.18 30.19 12.65
C GLU A 42 5.55 29.56 13.99
N LEU A 43 6.23 28.41 14.00
CA LEU A 43 6.70 27.73 15.21
C LEU A 43 8.12 28.09 15.64
N GLY A 44 8.80 29.00 14.91
CA GLY A 44 10.13 29.52 15.27
C GLY A 44 11.30 28.60 14.89
N TYR A 45 11.10 27.60 14.01
CA TYR A 45 12.16 26.74 13.50
C TYR A 45 12.79 27.35 12.23
N SER A 46 14.11 27.23 12.10
CA SER A 46 14.80 27.61 10.86
C SER A 46 14.46 26.66 9.71
N VAL A 47 14.50 27.17 8.48
CA VAL A 47 14.25 26.33 7.27
C VAL A 47 15.26 25.19 7.19
N ASP A 48 16.51 25.45 7.57
CA ASP A 48 17.58 24.45 7.58
C ASP A 48 17.30 23.31 8.57
N TYR A 49 16.82 23.63 9.78
CA TYR A 49 16.42 22.65 10.77
C TYR A 49 15.28 21.74 10.25
N CYS A 50 14.30 22.30 9.56
CA CYS A 50 13.20 21.53 8.99
C CYS A 50 13.66 20.63 7.83
N MET A 51 14.56 21.13 6.98
CA MET A 51 15.12 20.37 5.86
C MET A 51 16.00 19.20 6.33
N GLU A 52 16.80 19.40 7.37
CA GLU A 52 17.62 18.33 7.97
C GLU A 52 16.76 17.25 8.61
N HIS A 53 15.70 17.63 9.36
CA HIS A 53 14.80 16.69 9.99
C HIS A 53 13.95 15.92 8.97
N GLU A 54 13.51 16.57 7.90
CA GLU A 54 12.78 15.91 6.81
C GLU A 54 13.68 14.93 6.05
N SER A 55 14.93 15.33 5.75
CA SER A 55 15.91 14.44 5.12
C SER A 55 16.24 13.23 5.99
N ARG A 56 16.43 13.43 7.29
CA ARG A 56 16.70 12.36 8.25
C ARG A 56 15.50 11.41 8.41
N ALA A 57 14.29 11.93 8.48
CA ALA A 57 13.08 11.12 8.54
C ALA A 57 12.88 10.29 7.25
N LEU A 58 13.23 10.83 6.09
CA LEU A 58 13.21 10.12 4.82
C LEU A 58 14.27 9.02 4.77
N GLU A 59 15.49 9.27 5.26
CA GLU A 59 16.55 8.26 5.35
C GLU A 59 16.17 7.14 6.33
N GLU A 60 15.67 7.47 7.51
CA GLU A 60 15.20 6.49 8.50
C GLU A 60 14.04 5.64 7.94
N SER A 61 13.11 6.24 7.20
CA SER A 61 12.02 5.50 6.56
C SER A 61 12.54 4.56 5.46
N HIS A 62 13.56 4.98 4.71
CA HIS A 62 14.16 4.17 3.65
C HIS A 62 14.91 2.95 4.22
N LEU A 63 15.49 3.09 5.41
CA LEU A 63 16.22 2.06 6.11
C LEU A 63 15.31 1.12 6.93
N LEU A 64 14.05 1.51 7.17
CA LEU A 64 13.13 0.74 7.98
C LEU A 64 12.97 -0.68 7.44
N HIS A 65 13.36 -1.69 8.26
CA HIS A 65 13.36 -3.11 7.89
C HIS A 65 14.10 -3.41 6.56
N SER A 66 15.14 -2.62 6.21
CA SER A 66 15.83 -2.77 4.92
C SER A 66 16.50 -4.15 4.78
N GLU A 67 17.09 -4.67 5.84
CA GLU A 67 17.73 -5.99 5.86
C GLU A 67 16.70 -7.11 5.63
N LEU A 68 15.62 -7.13 6.41
CA LEU A 68 14.55 -8.12 6.26
C LEU A 68 13.88 -8.01 4.88
N THR A 69 13.64 -6.78 4.42
CA THR A 69 13.14 -6.54 3.05
C THR A 69 14.07 -7.14 2.00
N GLY A 70 15.38 -6.96 2.16
CA GLY A 70 16.40 -7.53 1.28
C GLY A 70 16.37 -9.05 1.26
N GLN A 71 16.21 -9.70 2.41
CA GLN A 71 16.10 -11.15 2.53
C GLN A 71 14.84 -11.70 1.86
N ILE A 72 13.69 -11.02 2.02
CA ILE A 72 12.43 -11.38 1.35
C ILE A 72 12.57 -11.25 -0.18
N ILE A 73 13.16 -10.15 -0.64
CA ILE A 73 13.40 -9.94 -2.08
C ILE A 73 14.35 -11.00 -2.64
N ALA A 74 15.41 -11.34 -1.90
CA ALA A 74 16.33 -12.40 -2.30
C ALA A 74 15.64 -13.77 -2.40
N ALA A 75 14.71 -14.07 -1.48
CA ALA A 75 13.87 -15.27 -1.55
C ALA A 75 12.99 -15.26 -2.81
N ALA A 76 12.33 -14.14 -3.08
CA ALA A 76 11.49 -14.00 -4.26
C ALA A 76 12.30 -14.13 -5.58
N VAL A 77 13.50 -13.56 -5.63
CA VAL A 77 14.40 -13.68 -6.78
C VAL A 77 14.79 -15.15 -7.01
N GLU A 78 15.07 -15.90 -5.95
CA GLU A 78 15.39 -17.32 -6.05
C GLU A 78 14.23 -18.12 -6.63
N VAL A 79 13.02 -17.92 -6.08
CA VAL A 79 11.80 -18.55 -6.58
C VAL A 79 11.57 -18.22 -8.06
N HIS A 80 11.72 -16.95 -8.43
CA HIS A 80 11.53 -16.53 -9.81
C HIS A 80 12.61 -17.08 -10.77
N ARG A 81 13.84 -17.20 -10.30
CA ARG A 81 14.95 -17.76 -11.08
C ARG A 81 14.71 -19.23 -11.44
N GLU A 82 14.21 -20.00 -10.47
CA GLU A 82 13.97 -21.44 -10.64
C GLU A 82 12.72 -21.73 -11.46
N LEU A 83 11.65 -20.92 -11.30
CA LEU A 83 10.34 -21.23 -11.85
C LEU A 83 9.96 -20.38 -13.08
N GLY A 84 10.57 -19.22 -13.21
CA GLY A 84 10.18 -18.24 -14.23
C GLY A 84 8.80 -17.63 -14.00
N PRO A 85 8.30 -16.85 -14.97
CA PRO A 85 6.95 -16.24 -14.92
C PRO A 85 5.86 -17.25 -15.33
N ARG A 86 4.57 -16.81 -15.21
CA ARG A 86 3.35 -17.49 -15.71
C ARG A 86 2.84 -18.67 -14.91
N LEU A 87 3.27 -18.88 -13.67
CA LEU A 87 2.59 -19.78 -12.76
C LEU A 87 1.43 -19.09 -12.05
N LEU A 88 0.58 -19.87 -11.41
CA LEU A 88 -0.50 -19.35 -10.55
C LEU A 88 0.08 -18.66 -9.31
N GLU A 89 -0.61 -17.66 -8.81
CA GLU A 89 -0.24 -16.92 -7.60
C GLU A 89 -0.07 -17.85 -6.38
N SER A 90 -0.97 -18.82 -6.22
CA SER A 90 -0.89 -19.84 -5.17
C SER A 90 0.37 -20.72 -5.26
N ALA A 91 0.88 -20.98 -6.46
CA ALA A 91 2.13 -21.71 -6.62
C ALA A 91 3.31 -20.87 -6.12
N TYR A 92 3.38 -19.60 -6.51
CA TYR A 92 4.43 -18.69 -6.00
C TYR A 92 4.34 -18.53 -4.49
N GLN A 93 3.14 -18.46 -3.90
CA GLN A 93 2.97 -18.41 -2.45
C GLN A 93 3.58 -19.65 -1.79
N ALA A 94 3.28 -20.85 -2.27
CA ALA A 94 3.83 -22.08 -1.72
C ALA A 94 5.37 -22.13 -1.80
N TYR A 95 5.96 -21.70 -2.91
CA TYR A 95 7.41 -21.68 -3.08
C TYR A 95 8.08 -20.56 -2.28
N MET A 96 7.43 -19.40 -2.14
CA MET A 96 7.90 -18.34 -1.22
C MET A 96 7.94 -18.85 0.23
N CYS A 97 6.90 -19.52 0.69
CA CYS A 97 6.87 -20.15 2.02
C CYS A 97 8.03 -21.14 2.19
N ARG A 98 8.29 -21.98 1.17
CA ARG A 98 9.40 -22.92 1.20
C ARG A 98 10.74 -22.22 1.29
N GLU A 99 10.96 -21.19 0.48
CA GLU A 99 12.21 -20.44 0.44
C GLU A 99 12.46 -19.67 1.74
N LEU A 100 11.45 -19.03 2.31
CA LEU A 100 11.53 -18.37 3.61
C LEU A 100 11.88 -19.37 4.73
N SER A 101 11.25 -20.55 4.71
CA SER A 101 11.58 -21.64 5.66
C SER A 101 13.02 -22.09 5.55
N LEU A 102 13.57 -22.27 4.34
CA LEU A 102 14.97 -22.65 4.11
C LEU A 102 15.93 -21.59 4.66
N ARG A 103 15.55 -20.32 4.62
CA ARG A 103 16.30 -19.18 5.17
C ARG A 103 16.09 -18.97 6.66
N ARG A 104 15.21 -19.77 7.29
CA ARG A 104 14.83 -19.64 8.70
C ARG A 104 14.24 -18.27 9.05
N ILE A 105 13.47 -17.73 8.13
CA ILE A 105 12.73 -16.48 8.31
C ILE A 105 11.30 -16.87 8.73
N ASP A 106 10.85 -16.35 9.85
CA ASP A 106 9.49 -16.59 10.34
C ASP A 106 8.45 -15.88 9.45
N PHE A 107 7.34 -16.55 9.18
CA PHE A 107 6.24 -15.99 8.41
C PHE A 107 4.90 -16.62 8.79
N GLN A 108 3.84 -15.92 8.46
CA GLN A 108 2.47 -16.39 8.51
C GLN A 108 1.83 -16.23 7.13
N THR A 109 0.92 -17.13 6.78
CA THR A 109 0.20 -17.09 5.49
C THR A 109 -1.27 -16.79 5.72
N GLU A 110 -1.94 -16.21 4.71
CA GLU A 110 -3.39 -15.99 4.72
C GLU A 110 -3.87 -15.29 6.00
N VAL A 111 -3.12 -14.27 6.45
CA VAL A 111 -3.40 -13.58 7.71
C VAL A 111 -4.68 -12.75 7.57
N ALA A 112 -5.71 -13.13 8.31
CA ALA A 112 -6.99 -12.44 8.32
C ALA A 112 -6.84 -10.99 8.80
N LEU A 113 -7.54 -10.09 8.15
CA LEU A 113 -7.49 -8.66 8.43
C LEU A 113 -8.91 -8.13 8.66
N PRO A 114 -9.36 -8.06 9.91
CA PRO A 114 -10.67 -7.55 10.24
C PRO A 114 -10.76 -6.04 9.98
N VAL A 115 -11.95 -5.55 9.72
CA VAL A 115 -12.21 -4.12 9.47
C VAL A 115 -13.21 -3.59 10.49
N ASP A 116 -12.80 -2.55 11.23
CA ASP A 116 -13.67 -1.82 12.13
C ASP A 116 -14.14 -0.52 11.48
N TYR A 117 -15.45 -0.35 11.39
CA TYR A 117 -16.06 0.86 10.88
C TYR A 117 -17.18 1.36 11.78
N LYS A 118 -17.00 2.50 12.40
CA LYS A 118 -18.02 3.16 13.25
C LYS A 118 -18.67 2.23 14.28
N GLY A 119 -17.86 1.40 14.94
CA GLY A 119 -18.33 0.45 15.95
C GLY A 119 -18.89 -0.86 15.40
N ILE A 120 -18.86 -1.07 14.10
CA ILE A 120 -19.19 -2.35 13.46
C ILE A 120 -17.87 -3.06 13.17
N HIS A 121 -17.70 -4.24 13.77
CA HIS A 121 -16.59 -5.13 13.47
C HIS A 121 -17.00 -6.07 12.33
N LEU A 122 -16.23 -6.03 11.25
CA LEU A 122 -16.45 -6.89 10.09
C LEU A 122 -15.26 -7.84 9.94
N ASP A 123 -15.52 -9.10 10.13
CA ASP A 123 -14.61 -10.18 9.76
C ASP A 123 -14.83 -10.51 8.27
N CYS A 124 -14.45 -9.56 7.42
CA CYS A 124 -14.87 -9.52 6.01
C CYS A 124 -13.95 -10.24 5.05
N GLY A 125 -13.09 -11.11 5.54
CA GLY A 125 -12.30 -11.97 4.67
C GLY A 125 -11.17 -11.28 3.89
N TYR A 126 -10.77 -10.04 4.25
CA TYR A 126 -9.49 -9.51 3.78
C TYR A 126 -8.38 -10.37 4.38
N ARG A 127 -7.41 -10.70 3.55
CA ARG A 127 -6.26 -11.53 3.94
C ARG A 127 -5.01 -10.97 3.31
N MET A 128 -3.95 -10.94 4.08
CA MET A 128 -2.59 -10.70 3.57
C MET A 128 -2.00 -12.04 3.18
N ASP A 129 -1.41 -12.15 2.00
CA ASP A 129 -0.82 -13.41 1.51
C ASP A 129 0.26 -13.91 2.45
N LEU A 130 1.18 -13.02 2.86
CA LEU A 130 2.25 -13.32 3.80
C LEU A 130 2.46 -12.15 4.76
N VAL A 131 2.73 -12.47 6.01
CA VAL A 131 3.30 -11.56 7.02
C VAL A 131 4.62 -12.15 7.46
N VAL A 132 5.71 -11.43 7.21
CA VAL A 132 7.08 -11.90 7.48
C VAL A 132 7.60 -11.25 8.75
N ALA A 133 8.07 -12.09 9.70
CA ALA A 133 8.56 -11.72 11.03
C ALA A 133 7.59 -10.83 11.84
N GLY A 134 6.30 -10.80 11.50
CA GLY A 134 5.34 -9.89 12.12
C GLY A 134 5.51 -8.41 11.74
N GLU A 135 6.40 -8.08 10.81
CA GLU A 135 6.84 -6.71 10.53
C GLU A 135 6.56 -6.24 9.10
N ILE A 136 6.57 -7.15 8.14
CA ILE A 136 6.41 -6.83 6.71
C ILE A 136 5.24 -7.59 6.12
N ALA A 137 4.27 -6.85 5.58
CA ALA A 137 3.21 -7.41 4.76
C ALA A 137 3.72 -7.65 3.34
N VAL A 138 3.52 -8.85 2.80
CA VAL A 138 3.90 -9.20 1.42
C VAL A 138 2.67 -9.64 0.67
N GLU A 139 2.39 -8.96 -0.42
CA GLU A 139 1.32 -9.27 -1.36
C GLU A 139 1.93 -9.85 -2.63
N LEU A 140 1.51 -11.03 -3.02
CA LEU A 140 1.99 -11.72 -4.21
C LEU A 140 1.02 -11.51 -5.36
N LYS A 141 1.55 -11.39 -6.57
CA LYS A 141 0.76 -11.28 -7.79
C LYS A 141 1.38 -12.08 -8.91
N SER A 142 0.52 -12.57 -9.79
CA SER A 142 0.88 -13.20 -11.06
C SER A 142 0.04 -12.60 -12.19
N ILE A 143 0.23 -11.30 -12.44
CA ILE A 143 -0.57 -10.48 -13.35
C ILE A 143 0.31 -9.79 -14.40
N ASP A 144 -0.28 -9.40 -15.52
CA ASP A 144 0.47 -8.77 -16.62
C ASP A 144 1.14 -7.46 -16.21
N ARG A 145 0.47 -6.68 -15.33
CA ARG A 145 0.98 -5.39 -14.89
C ARG A 145 0.42 -4.97 -13.53
N ILE A 146 1.29 -4.48 -12.66
CA ILE A 146 0.87 -3.79 -11.44
C ILE A 146 0.22 -2.46 -11.84
N VAL A 147 -1.01 -2.25 -11.37
CA VAL A 147 -1.77 -1.01 -11.56
C VAL A 147 -2.04 -0.34 -10.19
N PRO A 148 -2.43 0.95 -10.16
CA PRO A 148 -2.58 1.71 -8.90
C PRO A 148 -3.45 1.04 -7.83
N ILE A 149 -4.50 0.29 -8.23
CA ILE A 149 -5.39 -0.39 -7.29
C ILE A 149 -4.66 -1.46 -6.46
N HIS A 150 -3.69 -2.17 -7.03
CA HIS A 150 -2.91 -3.18 -6.30
C HIS A 150 -2.04 -2.52 -5.22
N GLN A 151 -1.49 -1.35 -5.50
CA GLN A 151 -0.73 -0.58 -4.52
C GLN A 151 -1.63 0.00 -3.42
N ALA A 152 -2.86 0.44 -3.79
CA ALA A 152 -3.86 0.89 -2.84
C ALA A 152 -4.31 -0.24 -1.91
N GLN A 153 -4.45 -1.47 -2.42
CA GLN A 153 -4.73 -2.67 -1.63
C GLN A 153 -3.66 -2.87 -0.55
N LEU A 154 -2.37 -2.88 -0.94
CA LEU A 154 -1.27 -3.03 0.02
C LEU A 154 -1.27 -1.91 1.07
N LEU A 155 -1.48 -0.65 0.68
CA LEU A 155 -1.56 0.47 1.62
C LEU A 155 -2.76 0.34 2.58
N THR A 156 -3.87 -0.22 2.13
CA THR A 156 -5.02 -0.52 2.97
C THR A 156 -4.66 -1.59 4.01
N TYR A 157 -3.98 -2.65 3.60
CA TYR A 157 -3.52 -3.70 4.50
C TYR A 157 -2.58 -3.15 5.57
N LEU A 158 -1.63 -2.29 5.20
CA LEU A 158 -0.72 -1.64 6.14
C LEU A 158 -1.47 -0.79 7.17
N ARG A 159 -2.48 0.00 6.72
CA ARG A 159 -3.30 0.81 7.65
C ARG A 159 -4.11 -0.02 8.63
N LEU A 160 -4.72 -1.10 8.15
CA LEU A 160 -5.57 -1.96 8.97
C LEU A 160 -4.75 -2.81 9.95
N SER A 161 -3.58 -3.29 9.54
CA SER A 161 -2.69 -4.11 10.37
C SER A 161 -1.80 -3.30 11.32
N GLY A 162 -1.64 -2.00 11.09
CA GLY A 162 -0.67 -1.17 11.79
C GLY A 162 0.79 -1.39 11.36
N MET A 163 1.04 -2.22 10.35
CA MET A 163 2.38 -2.44 9.82
C MET A 163 2.84 -1.22 9.01
N ARG A 164 4.12 -0.92 9.08
CA ARG A 164 4.69 0.24 8.38
C ARG A 164 5.25 -0.08 7.01
N VAL A 165 5.67 -1.31 6.76
CA VAL A 165 6.33 -1.72 5.52
C VAL A 165 5.57 -2.83 4.83
N GLY A 166 5.38 -2.67 3.51
CA GLY A 166 4.79 -3.68 2.66
C GLY A 166 5.53 -3.85 1.34
N LEU A 167 5.51 -5.06 0.83
CA LEU A 167 6.03 -5.46 -0.47
C LEU A 167 4.89 -6.00 -1.33
N LEU A 168 4.82 -5.52 -2.56
CA LEU A 168 4.00 -6.09 -3.63
C LEU A 168 4.96 -6.74 -4.62
N VAL A 169 4.82 -8.04 -4.83
CA VAL A 169 5.72 -8.83 -5.68
C VAL A 169 4.93 -9.49 -6.80
N ASN A 170 5.11 -9.00 -8.02
CA ASN A 170 4.52 -9.60 -9.20
C ASN A 170 5.53 -10.53 -9.90
N PHE A 171 5.25 -11.82 -9.88
CA PHE A 171 6.10 -12.84 -10.48
C PHE A 171 5.95 -12.96 -12.00
N ASN A 172 4.88 -12.41 -12.59
CA ASN A 172 4.63 -12.51 -14.02
C ASN A 172 5.40 -11.43 -14.83
N VAL A 173 6.70 -11.34 -14.61
CA VAL A 173 7.62 -10.42 -15.28
C VAL A 173 8.87 -11.17 -15.73
N LEU A 174 9.59 -10.68 -16.75
CA LEU A 174 10.83 -11.31 -17.20
C LEU A 174 11.98 -11.11 -16.19
N ILE A 175 12.03 -9.96 -15.55
CA ILE A 175 13.04 -9.61 -14.55
C ILE A 175 12.30 -9.22 -13.28
N LEU A 176 12.39 -10.01 -12.21
CA LEU A 176 11.59 -9.84 -11.02
C LEU A 176 11.72 -8.43 -10.39
N ARG A 177 12.90 -7.81 -10.46
CA ARG A 177 13.11 -6.44 -9.94
C ARG A 177 12.11 -5.43 -10.50
N GLN A 178 11.60 -5.62 -11.71
CA GLN A 178 10.59 -4.75 -12.33
C GLN A 178 9.18 -5.00 -11.78
N GLY A 179 8.95 -6.15 -11.16
CA GLY A 179 7.69 -6.55 -10.55
C GLY A 179 7.60 -6.24 -9.05
N ILE A 180 8.63 -5.62 -8.45
CA ILE A 180 8.65 -5.36 -7.00
C ILE A 180 8.33 -3.90 -6.71
N VAL A 181 7.38 -3.70 -5.81
CA VAL A 181 7.03 -2.36 -5.28
C VAL A 181 7.07 -2.42 -3.77
N ARG A 182 7.91 -1.58 -3.15
CA ARG A 182 7.94 -1.37 -1.71
C ARG A 182 7.11 -0.15 -1.34
N ARG A 183 6.34 -0.26 -0.27
CA ARG A 183 5.55 0.85 0.32
C ARG A 183 5.84 0.97 1.80
N ILE A 184 5.85 2.20 2.27
CA ILE A 184 6.03 2.58 3.67
C ILE A 184 4.88 3.53 4.01
N LEU A 185 4.29 3.34 5.20
CA LEU A 185 3.30 4.23 5.81
C LEU A 185 3.97 5.19 6.77
#